data_2abed5764859266febcd7ad79b57bfe3
#
_entry.id   2abed5764859266febcd7ad79b57bfe3
#
_cell.length_a   1.000
_cell.length_b   1.000
_cell.length_c   1.000
_cell.angle_alpha   90.00
_cell.angle_beta   90.00
_cell.angle_gamma   90.00
#
_symmetry.space_group_name_H-M   'P 1'
#
loop_
_entity.id
_entity.type
_entity.pdbx_description
1 polymer ?
#
loop_
_entity_poly.entity_id
_entity_poly.type
_entity_poly.pdbx_seq_one_letter_code
_entity_poly.pdbx_strand_id
1 'polypeptide(L)'
;MPDERIPGKLIGAIVAVGSLAFIGILTETVMTVLFPQLMREFNVDTATVQWITTIYLLVVAATMPLSSYLNRRFKHRTLFLAAVALAVLGSLIMIVGHAFPVILIARVIQGMGSGVATPLMINIILEQSPKSKIGRLMGVGSLVITVAPAIGPTVGGAVSSILPWRAIFVIVIPIVLLISLPVGLKCIEQHRPTEEARLNSLQFVSIVLALCGLVMFLNQAGVSVSAAVSGSSAMVSAVFAVVSLIVGLGALLFFGWSSKRSFSPLIRLGWLHDPMVLLHLIAYMLLPIVGIGFGYVITNVAQLSLGTSAFLSGALVLPGALIGAFFAPVGGMLYDRFGPVRPILGAFFAAICGPILLLVFSMRLTPVMLAGFYFIFGLGYSLGFSNIMTNALRNIAPQFMPDGNAVFNTCLQFGGAAGTALFSTILSVAQAGSGEEGSDAFRHATAVGGSWTFAMMIAIVSIAICCLIAAFRIGAKRK
;
A
#
# COMPACT_ATOMS: atom_id res chain seq x y z
N MET A 1 13.50 -33.60 17.00
CA MET A 1 14.46 -32.83 16.19
C MET A 1 15.17 -31.88 17.14
N PRO A 2 16.49 -31.74 17.09
CA PRO A 2 17.18 -30.80 17.99
C PRO A 2 16.61 -29.41 17.76
N ASP A 3 16.36 -28.68 18.87
CA ASP A 3 15.84 -27.31 18.83
C ASP A 3 16.94 -26.39 18.26
N GLU A 4 16.89 -26.16 16.94
CA GLU A 4 17.85 -25.32 16.25
C GLU A 4 17.73 -23.89 16.76
N ARG A 5 18.72 -23.42 17.47
CA ARG A 5 18.74 -22.03 17.98
C ARG A 5 18.82 -21.04 16.83
N ILE A 6 18.00 -20.00 16.87
CA ILE A 6 18.06 -18.90 15.92
C ILE A 6 19.38 -18.14 16.15
N PRO A 7 20.26 -17.96 15.13
CA PRO A 7 21.48 -17.20 15.29
C PRO A 7 21.21 -15.75 15.71
N GLY A 8 21.95 -15.23 16.69
CA GLY A 8 21.79 -13.84 17.13
C GLY A 8 22.00 -12.81 16.01
N LYS A 9 22.91 -13.09 15.07
CA LYS A 9 23.15 -12.24 13.90
C LYS A 9 21.91 -12.19 12.98
N LEU A 10 21.19 -13.28 12.82
CA LEU A 10 19.95 -13.29 12.04
C LEU A 10 18.88 -12.41 12.68
N ILE A 11 18.72 -12.48 14.01
CA ILE A 11 17.79 -11.60 14.72
C ILE A 11 18.19 -10.15 14.52
N GLY A 12 19.48 -9.81 14.66
CA GLY A 12 19.99 -8.47 14.41
C GLY A 12 19.76 -7.99 12.98
N ALA A 13 19.95 -8.85 11.98
CA ALA A 13 19.67 -8.52 10.58
C ALA A 13 18.17 -8.24 10.34
N ILE A 14 17.27 -9.06 10.91
CA ILE A 14 15.82 -8.86 10.82
C ILE A 14 15.41 -7.55 11.51
N VAL A 15 15.97 -7.25 12.69
CA VAL A 15 15.71 -6.00 13.40
C VAL A 15 16.18 -4.79 12.58
N ALA A 16 17.38 -4.84 12.00
CA ALA A 16 17.93 -3.73 11.23
C ALA A 16 17.13 -3.43 9.97
N VAL A 17 16.85 -4.46 9.17
CA VAL A 17 16.09 -4.30 7.91
C VAL A 17 14.61 -4.09 8.19
N GLY A 18 14.07 -4.79 9.20
CA GLY A 18 12.69 -4.65 9.63
C GLY A 18 12.38 -3.27 10.19
N SER A 19 13.28 -2.66 10.98
CA SER A 19 13.10 -1.28 11.44
C SER A 19 13.12 -0.27 10.29
N LEU A 20 13.96 -0.49 9.28
CA LEU A 20 13.98 0.34 8.08
C LEU A 20 12.68 0.21 7.27
N ALA A 21 12.19 -1.01 7.07
CA ALA A 21 10.91 -1.27 6.41
C ALA A 21 9.73 -0.68 7.22
N PHE A 22 9.75 -0.84 8.54
CA PHE A 22 8.75 -0.26 9.46
C PHE A 22 8.68 1.25 9.32
N ILE A 23 9.82 1.95 9.36
CA ILE A 23 9.92 3.40 9.22
C ILE A 23 9.40 3.84 7.84
N GLY A 24 9.72 3.11 6.78
CA GLY A 24 9.22 3.40 5.44
C GLY A 24 7.69 3.38 5.38
N ILE A 25 7.07 2.32 5.88
CA ILE A 25 5.62 2.16 5.91
C ILE A 25 4.96 3.14 6.90
N LEU A 26 5.60 3.39 8.05
CA LEU A 26 5.13 4.38 9.02
C LEU A 26 5.06 5.78 8.39
N THR A 27 6.15 6.23 7.75
CA THR A 27 6.22 7.55 7.12
C THR A 27 5.28 7.68 5.91
N GLU A 28 4.90 6.58 5.26
CA GLU A 28 3.86 6.54 4.25
C GLU A 28 2.51 6.93 4.84
N THR A 29 2.09 6.23 5.90
CA THR A 29 0.76 6.38 6.48
C THR A 29 0.61 7.60 7.38
N VAL A 30 1.70 8.09 7.98
CA VAL A 30 1.75 9.38 8.67
C VAL A 30 1.27 10.52 7.76
N MET A 31 1.64 10.51 6.47
CA MET A 31 1.31 11.60 5.56
C MET A 31 -0.20 11.77 5.35
N THR A 32 -0.99 10.71 5.46
CA THR A 32 -2.44 10.77 5.21
C THR A 32 -3.19 11.68 6.20
N VAL A 33 -2.75 11.72 7.46
CA VAL A 33 -3.35 12.58 8.50
C VAL A 33 -2.89 14.03 8.39
N LEU A 34 -1.76 14.26 7.71
CA LEU A 34 -1.18 15.60 7.51
C LEU A 34 -1.73 16.32 6.28
N PHE A 35 -2.55 15.68 5.45
CA PHE A 35 -3.02 16.25 4.19
C PHE A 35 -3.68 17.63 4.37
N PRO A 36 -4.60 17.88 5.32
CA PRO A 36 -5.18 19.22 5.48
C PRO A 36 -4.15 20.29 5.86
N GLN A 37 -3.13 19.94 6.64
CA GLN A 37 -2.03 20.85 6.96
C GLN A 37 -1.16 21.15 5.75
N LEU A 38 -0.84 20.13 4.94
CA LEU A 38 -0.02 20.25 3.73
C LEU A 38 -0.76 21.00 2.62
N MET A 39 -2.10 20.81 2.50
CA MET A 39 -2.92 21.58 1.57
C MET A 39 -2.81 23.08 1.84
N ARG A 40 -2.90 23.49 3.11
CA ARG A 40 -2.76 24.89 3.51
C ARG A 40 -1.34 25.43 3.31
N GLU A 41 -0.32 24.64 3.68
CA GLU A 41 1.08 25.08 3.59
C GLU A 41 1.54 25.26 2.13
N PHE A 42 1.15 24.35 1.23
CA PHE A 42 1.56 24.37 -0.17
C PHE A 42 0.52 25.01 -1.10
N ASN A 43 -0.61 25.44 -0.55
CA ASN A 43 -1.75 26.01 -1.30
C ASN A 43 -2.18 25.10 -2.46
N VAL A 44 -2.43 23.82 -2.15
CA VAL A 44 -2.85 22.79 -3.11
C VAL A 44 -4.17 22.17 -2.65
N ASP A 45 -4.91 21.62 -3.61
CA ASP A 45 -6.17 20.92 -3.36
C ASP A 45 -5.98 19.47 -2.91
N THR A 46 -7.10 18.84 -2.53
CA THR A 46 -7.15 17.45 -2.07
C THR A 46 -6.63 16.47 -3.11
N ALA A 47 -6.89 16.71 -4.41
CA ALA A 47 -6.44 15.83 -5.49
C ALA A 47 -4.94 15.97 -5.75
N THR A 48 -4.36 17.14 -5.49
CA THR A 48 -2.93 17.39 -5.64
C THR A 48 -2.14 16.86 -4.46
N VAL A 49 -2.57 17.13 -3.21
CA VAL A 49 -1.81 16.74 -2.01
C VAL A 49 -1.68 15.21 -1.89
N GLN A 50 -2.67 14.45 -2.34
CA GLN A 50 -2.63 12.99 -2.31
C GLN A 50 -1.42 12.38 -3.07
N TRP A 51 -0.83 13.12 -4.04
CA TRP A 51 0.35 12.67 -4.75
C TRP A 51 1.53 12.37 -3.82
N ILE A 52 1.60 13.00 -2.65
CA ILE A 52 2.63 12.71 -1.63
C ILE A 52 2.61 11.23 -1.23
N THR A 53 1.45 10.60 -1.11
CA THR A 53 1.32 9.17 -0.78
C THR A 53 1.30 8.32 -2.05
N THR A 54 0.58 8.74 -3.08
CA THR A 54 0.44 7.97 -4.32
C THR A 54 1.78 7.74 -5.02
N ILE A 55 2.63 8.77 -5.16
CA ILE A 55 3.93 8.63 -5.82
C ILE A 55 4.85 7.69 -5.04
N TYR A 56 4.81 7.74 -3.71
CA TYR A 56 5.55 6.82 -2.86
C TYR A 56 5.13 5.37 -3.11
N LEU A 57 3.83 5.07 -3.03
CA LEU A 57 3.27 3.74 -3.26
C LEU A 57 3.55 3.24 -4.68
N LEU A 58 3.47 4.11 -5.69
CA LEU A 58 3.83 3.78 -7.08
C LEU A 58 5.29 3.38 -7.21
N VAL A 59 6.20 4.13 -6.59
CA VAL A 59 7.63 3.82 -6.62
C VAL A 59 7.93 2.51 -5.89
N VAL A 60 7.29 2.27 -4.74
CA VAL A 60 7.38 0.97 -4.05
C VAL A 60 6.87 -0.14 -4.95
N ALA A 61 5.69 0.02 -5.57
CA ALA A 61 5.10 -0.95 -6.51
C ALA A 61 6.03 -1.25 -7.71
N ALA A 62 6.68 -0.22 -8.26
CA ALA A 62 7.63 -0.35 -9.35
C ALA A 62 8.94 -1.05 -8.93
N THR A 63 9.35 -0.88 -7.66
CA THR A 63 10.58 -1.49 -7.13
C THR A 63 10.40 -2.98 -6.79
N MET A 64 9.17 -3.43 -6.49
CA MET A 64 8.88 -4.83 -6.13
C MET A 64 9.31 -5.84 -7.20
N PRO A 65 8.99 -5.69 -8.50
CA PRO A 65 9.49 -6.59 -9.54
C PRO A 65 11.01 -6.58 -9.68
N LEU A 66 11.64 -5.44 -9.37
CA LEU A 66 13.09 -5.30 -9.43
C LEU A 66 13.82 -6.03 -8.30
N SER A 67 13.13 -6.30 -7.19
CA SER A 67 13.74 -6.90 -5.99
C SER A 67 14.38 -8.25 -6.26
N SER A 68 13.79 -9.10 -7.13
CA SER A 68 14.35 -10.39 -7.54
C SER A 68 15.69 -10.24 -8.27
N TYR A 69 15.77 -9.27 -9.20
CA TYR A 69 17.02 -8.94 -9.88
C TYR A 69 18.06 -8.39 -8.91
N LEU A 70 17.67 -7.43 -8.05
CA LEU A 70 18.58 -6.79 -7.08
C LEU A 70 19.20 -7.80 -6.13
N ASN A 71 18.40 -8.73 -5.59
CA ASN A 71 18.89 -9.79 -4.70
C ASN A 71 19.86 -10.78 -5.36
N ARG A 72 19.71 -11.06 -6.64
CA ARG A 72 20.66 -11.93 -7.37
C ARG A 72 21.95 -11.19 -7.69
N ARG A 73 21.87 -9.91 -8.07
CA ARG A 73 23.02 -9.12 -8.55
C ARG A 73 23.87 -8.53 -7.45
N PHE A 74 23.26 -8.09 -6.33
CA PHE A 74 23.92 -7.34 -5.27
C PHE A 74 23.92 -8.08 -3.95
N LYS A 75 24.97 -7.85 -3.14
CA LYS A 75 25.06 -8.37 -1.76
C LYS A 75 23.97 -7.73 -0.88
N HIS A 76 23.41 -8.50 0.06
CA HIS A 76 22.39 -8.01 1.00
C HIS A 76 22.84 -6.74 1.76
N ARG A 77 24.12 -6.70 2.15
CA ARG A 77 24.70 -5.51 2.83
C ARG A 77 24.69 -4.28 1.92
N THR A 78 24.99 -4.41 0.64
CA THR A 78 24.95 -3.31 -0.34
C THR A 78 23.53 -2.81 -0.54
N LEU A 79 22.55 -3.71 -0.67
CA LEU A 79 21.13 -3.36 -0.80
C LEU A 79 20.62 -2.64 0.46
N PHE A 80 21.01 -3.13 1.64
CA PHE A 80 20.67 -2.49 2.91
C PHE A 80 21.25 -1.08 3.01
N LEU A 81 22.54 -0.89 2.70
CA LEU A 81 23.17 0.44 2.70
C LEU A 81 22.52 1.40 1.70
N ALA A 82 22.18 0.92 0.50
CA ALA A 82 21.45 1.70 -0.49
C ALA A 82 20.06 2.12 0.04
N ALA A 83 19.32 1.21 0.67
CA ALA A 83 18.02 1.51 1.25
C ALA A 83 18.11 2.53 2.41
N VAL A 84 19.13 2.40 3.29
CA VAL A 84 19.43 3.38 4.35
C VAL A 84 19.74 4.75 3.75
N ALA A 85 20.63 4.81 2.76
CA ALA A 85 21.03 6.05 2.12
C ALA A 85 19.83 6.76 1.47
N LEU A 86 18.97 6.01 0.77
CA LEU A 86 17.74 6.53 0.15
C LEU A 86 16.74 7.03 1.20
N ALA A 87 16.53 6.28 2.29
CA ALA A 87 15.64 6.70 3.36
C ALA A 87 16.12 7.99 4.05
N VAL A 88 17.42 8.09 4.35
CA VAL A 88 18.01 9.28 4.96
C VAL A 88 18.00 10.47 4.01
N LEU A 89 18.42 10.28 2.74
CA LEU A 89 18.44 11.34 1.74
C LEU A 89 17.03 11.90 1.49
N GLY A 90 16.04 11.01 1.29
CA GLY A 90 14.66 11.43 1.13
C GLY A 90 14.12 12.17 2.36
N SER A 91 14.47 11.72 3.58
CA SER A 91 14.07 12.40 4.82
C SER A 91 14.74 13.78 4.96
N LEU A 92 16.00 13.92 4.59
CA LEU A 92 16.68 15.22 4.56
C LEU A 92 15.99 16.20 3.58
N ILE A 93 15.64 15.72 2.38
CA ILE A 93 14.92 16.56 1.41
C ILE A 93 13.52 16.95 1.94
N MET A 94 12.82 16.06 2.67
CA MET A 94 11.54 16.39 3.33
C MET A 94 11.68 17.50 4.37
N ILE A 95 12.81 17.56 5.09
CA ILE A 95 13.09 18.58 6.10
C ILE A 95 13.33 19.94 5.45
N VAL A 96 14.16 19.99 4.40
CA VAL A 96 14.60 21.26 3.79
C VAL A 96 13.68 21.71 2.63
N GLY A 97 12.78 20.87 2.17
CA GLY A 97 11.90 21.15 1.04
C GLY A 97 10.81 22.18 1.39
N HIS A 98 10.75 23.27 0.63
CA HIS A 98 9.75 24.33 0.77
C HIS A 98 8.76 24.38 -0.42
N ALA A 99 9.00 23.61 -1.47
CA ALA A 99 8.14 23.55 -2.65
C ALA A 99 7.50 22.14 -2.79
N PHE A 100 6.24 22.08 -3.16
CA PHE A 100 5.50 20.82 -3.31
C PHE A 100 6.21 19.81 -4.24
N PRO A 101 6.75 20.18 -5.42
CA PRO A 101 7.49 19.25 -6.28
C PRO A 101 8.74 18.65 -5.59
N VAL A 102 9.44 19.41 -4.72
CA VAL A 102 10.60 18.93 -3.98
C VAL A 102 10.18 17.84 -2.98
N ILE A 103 9.03 18.01 -2.34
CA ILE A 103 8.43 16.99 -1.47
C ILE A 103 8.12 15.71 -2.26
N LEU A 104 7.58 15.82 -3.49
CA LEU A 104 7.34 14.66 -4.35
C LEU A 104 8.63 13.93 -4.72
N ILE A 105 9.72 14.65 -5.03
CA ILE A 105 11.04 14.04 -5.29
C ILE A 105 11.54 13.29 -4.05
N ALA A 106 11.41 13.88 -2.87
CA ALA A 106 11.74 13.22 -1.61
C ALA A 106 10.97 11.91 -1.44
N ARG A 107 9.68 11.90 -1.76
CA ARG A 107 8.82 10.70 -1.69
C ARG A 107 9.22 9.62 -2.68
N VAL A 108 9.66 9.99 -3.90
CA VAL A 108 10.24 9.04 -4.86
C VAL A 108 11.47 8.36 -4.26
N ILE A 109 12.39 9.14 -3.71
CA ILE A 109 13.64 8.62 -3.12
C ILE A 109 13.34 7.70 -1.91
N GLN A 110 12.43 8.10 -1.02
CA GLN A 110 12.00 7.27 0.10
C GLN A 110 11.31 5.98 -0.36
N GLY A 111 10.44 6.05 -1.38
CA GLY A 111 9.75 4.90 -1.95
C GLY A 111 10.72 3.85 -2.53
N MET A 112 11.80 4.29 -3.20
CA MET A 112 12.87 3.40 -3.66
C MET A 112 13.54 2.66 -2.49
N GLY A 113 13.84 3.38 -1.40
CA GLY A 113 14.42 2.78 -0.19
C GLY A 113 13.51 1.70 0.44
N SER A 114 12.24 2.01 0.64
CA SER A 114 11.24 1.07 1.18
C SER A 114 10.97 -0.11 0.27
N GLY A 115 10.92 0.12 -1.04
CA GLY A 115 10.72 -0.92 -2.03
C GLY A 115 11.85 -1.94 -2.09
N VAL A 116 13.05 -1.56 -1.64
CA VAL A 116 14.19 -2.48 -1.44
C VAL A 116 14.15 -3.14 -0.06
N ALA A 117 13.86 -2.39 1.02
CA ALA A 117 13.97 -2.87 2.39
C ALA A 117 13.01 -4.03 2.70
N THR A 118 11.74 -3.93 2.30
CA THR A 118 10.71 -4.94 2.61
C THR A 118 11.01 -6.30 2.00
N PRO A 119 11.29 -6.44 0.68
CA PRO A 119 11.69 -7.72 0.11
C PRO A 119 13.02 -8.24 0.66
N LEU A 120 13.98 -7.36 0.96
CA LEU A 120 15.26 -7.74 1.54
C LEU A 120 15.08 -8.41 2.90
N MET A 121 14.20 -7.90 3.77
CA MET A 121 13.87 -8.51 5.05
C MET A 121 13.33 -9.94 4.87
N ILE A 122 12.36 -10.10 3.98
CA ILE A 122 11.75 -11.41 3.68
C ILE A 122 12.80 -12.40 3.16
N ASN A 123 13.67 -11.95 2.25
CA ASN A 123 14.71 -12.82 1.67
C ASN A 123 15.74 -13.25 2.71
N ILE A 124 16.20 -12.36 3.60
CA ILE A 124 17.10 -12.71 4.70
C ILE A 124 16.44 -13.77 5.61
N ILE A 125 15.15 -13.61 5.94
CA ILE A 125 14.43 -14.61 6.73
C ILE A 125 14.39 -15.95 6.01
N LEU A 126 14.01 -15.98 4.74
CA LEU A 126 13.88 -17.24 3.98
C LEU A 126 15.22 -17.96 3.75
N GLU A 127 16.30 -17.20 3.57
CA GLU A 127 17.62 -17.76 3.25
C GLU A 127 18.41 -18.20 4.48
N GLN A 128 18.26 -17.51 5.61
CA GLN A 128 19.12 -17.69 6.77
C GLN A 128 18.42 -18.35 7.96
N SER A 129 17.09 -18.53 7.90
CA SER A 129 16.36 -19.14 9.01
C SER A 129 16.44 -20.65 9.00
N PRO A 130 16.59 -21.31 10.16
CA PRO A 130 16.39 -22.75 10.28
C PRO A 130 15.00 -23.13 9.76
N LYS A 131 14.89 -24.22 9.00
CA LYS A 131 13.63 -24.66 8.36
C LYS A 131 12.46 -24.78 9.34
N SER A 132 12.75 -25.21 10.58
CA SER A 132 11.77 -25.34 11.67
C SER A 132 11.28 -24.00 12.24
N LYS A 133 11.96 -22.87 11.97
CA LYS A 133 11.68 -21.55 12.57
C LYS A 133 11.27 -20.49 11.52
N ILE A 134 11.28 -20.83 10.23
CA ILE A 134 10.92 -19.90 9.14
C ILE A 134 9.53 -19.27 9.39
N GLY A 135 8.52 -20.07 9.72
CA GLY A 135 7.16 -19.58 9.96
C GLY A 135 7.10 -18.56 11.11
N ARG A 136 7.84 -18.80 12.20
CA ARG A 136 7.91 -17.87 13.34
C ARG A 136 8.55 -16.54 12.97
N LEU A 137 9.67 -16.57 12.23
CA LEU A 137 10.38 -15.36 11.83
C LEU A 137 9.64 -14.59 10.72
N MET A 138 8.97 -15.30 9.81
CA MET A 138 8.04 -14.68 8.84
C MET A 138 6.87 -14.01 9.55
N GLY A 139 6.35 -14.60 10.63
CA GLY A 139 5.35 -13.95 11.48
C GLY A 139 5.84 -12.63 12.08
N VAL A 140 7.07 -12.57 12.58
CA VAL A 140 7.69 -11.33 13.06
C VAL A 140 7.82 -10.29 11.93
N GLY A 141 8.27 -10.71 10.74
CA GLY A 141 8.34 -9.83 9.56
C GLY A 141 6.96 -9.28 9.17
N SER A 142 5.93 -10.13 9.20
CA SER A 142 4.56 -9.71 8.92
C SER A 142 4.01 -8.71 9.95
N LEU A 143 4.36 -8.87 11.24
CA LEU A 143 3.99 -7.89 12.27
C LEU A 143 4.56 -6.51 11.98
N VAL A 144 5.82 -6.42 11.54
CA VAL A 144 6.45 -5.15 11.16
C VAL A 144 5.64 -4.45 10.07
N ILE A 145 5.25 -5.20 9.02
CA ILE A 145 4.49 -4.67 7.88
C ILE A 145 3.06 -4.26 8.28
N THR A 146 2.45 -4.97 9.24
CA THR A 146 1.04 -4.75 9.61
C THR A 146 0.86 -3.68 10.68
N VAL A 147 1.79 -3.60 11.65
CA VAL A 147 1.71 -2.65 12.77
C VAL A 147 2.07 -1.23 12.34
N ALA A 148 3.01 -1.07 11.41
CA ALA A 148 3.44 0.25 10.94
C ALA A 148 2.29 1.10 10.38
N PRO A 149 1.44 0.60 9.45
CA PRO A 149 0.29 1.37 8.98
C PRO A 149 -0.73 1.65 10.08
N ALA A 150 -0.84 0.74 11.05
CA ALA A 150 -1.80 0.87 12.15
C ALA A 150 -1.53 2.10 13.03
N ILE A 151 -0.26 2.32 13.38
CA ILE A 151 0.13 3.39 14.30
C ILE A 151 0.52 4.68 13.57
N GLY A 152 0.79 4.63 12.27
CA GLY A 152 1.26 5.77 11.47
C GLY A 152 0.40 7.03 11.62
N PRO A 153 -0.90 6.97 11.32
CA PRO A 153 -1.76 8.15 11.43
C PRO A 153 -1.82 8.73 12.84
N THR A 154 -1.81 7.87 13.87
CA THR A 154 -1.80 8.31 15.28
C THR A 154 -0.48 9.01 15.65
N VAL A 155 0.66 8.43 15.24
CA VAL A 155 1.98 9.05 15.45
C VAL A 155 2.09 10.38 14.70
N GLY A 156 1.63 10.41 13.44
CA GLY A 156 1.60 11.62 12.63
C GLY A 156 0.76 12.72 13.27
N GLY A 157 -0.44 12.38 13.71
CA GLY A 157 -1.33 13.30 14.40
C GLY A 157 -0.76 13.78 15.74
N ALA A 158 -0.14 12.89 16.54
CA ALA A 158 0.46 13.25 17.81
C ALA A 158 1.66 14.21 17.63
N VAL A 159 2.56 13.89 16.70
CA VAL A 159 3.73 14.76 16.45
C VAL A 159 3.29 16.11 15.89
N SER A 160 2.39 16.15 14.92
CA SER A 160 1.93 17.39 14.28
C SER A 160 1.08 18.29 15.18
N SER A 161 0.57 17.77 16.30
CA SER A 161 -0.15 18.57 17.30
C SER A 161 0.74 19.41 18.20
N ILE A 162 2.02 19.04 18.33
CA ILE A 162 3.01 19.69 19.24
C ILE A 162 4.23 20.24 18.48
N LEU A 163 4.56 19.68 17.32
CA LEU A 163 5.76 20.01 16.54
C LEU A 163 5.37 20.24 15.06
N PRO A 164 6.17 20.99 14.29
CA PRO A 164 6.00 21.02 12.84
C PRO A 164 6.08 19.60 12.26
N TRP A 165 5.26 19.30 11.25
CA TRP A 165 5.21 17.96 10.63
C TRP A 165 6.58 17.44 10.14
N ARG A 166 7.50 18.36 9.77
CA ARG A 166 8.88 18.04 9.40
C ARG A 166 9.67 17.37 10.51
N ALA A 167 9.29 17.57 11.79
CA ALA A 167 9.93 16.94 12.95
C ALA A 167 9.86 15.40 12.89
N ILE A 168 8.86 14.84 12.22
CA ILE A 168 8.74 13.40 11.98
C ILE A 168 10.00 12.87 11.30
N PHE A 169 10.48 13.56 10.27
CA PHE A 169 11.67 13.17 9.51
C PHE A 169 12.98 13.46 10.29
N VAL A 170 12.98 14.50 11.11
CA VAL A 170 14.09 14.78 12.05
C VAL A 170 14.24 13.64 13.09
N ILE A 171 13.13 13.06 13.56
CA ILE A 171 13.13 11.91 14.49
C ILE A 171 13.54 10.62 13.78
N VAL A 172 13.08 10.43 12.54
CA VAL A 172 13.36 9.21 11.75
C VAL A 172 14.85 9.04 11.44
N ILE A 173 15.55 10.11 11.08
CA ILE A 173 16.97 10.04 10.70
C ILE A 173 17.85 9.43 11.79
N PRO A 174 17.84 9.91 13.06
CA PRO A 174 18.60 9.29 14.14
C PRO A 174 18.25 7.82 14.37
N ILE A 175 16.98 7.44 14.28
CA ILE A 175 16.56 6.04 14.45
C ILE A 175 17.22 5.17 13.38
N VAL A 176 17.20 5.60 12.12
CA VAL A 176 17.84 4.86 11.02
C VAL A 176 19.34 4.80 11.19
N LEU A 177 20.00 5.93 11.52
CA LEU A 177 21.46 6.01 11.60
C LEU A 177 22.04 5.38 12.88
N LEU A 178 21.35 5.45 14.02
CA LEU A 178 21.87 4.98 15.31
C LEU A 178 21.39 3.57 15.66
N ILE A 179 20.27 3.10 15.10
CA ILE A 179 19.72 1.77 15.38
C ILE A 179 19.87 0.88 14.15
N SER A 180 19.20 1.21 13.03
CA SER A 180 19.18 0.31 11.87
C SER A 180 20.57 0.12 11.26
N LEU A 181 21.30 1.20 11.00
CA LEU A 181 22.59 1.16 10.32
C LEU A 181 23.66 0.38 11.10
N PRO A 182 23.97 0.64 12.38
CA PRO A 182 25.03 -0.08 13.10
C PRO A 182 24.70 -1.55 13.28
N VAL A 183 23.44 -1.89 13.58
CA VAL A 183 23.00 -3.27 13.73
C VAL A 183 23.10 -4.02 12.40
N GLY A 184 22.64 -3.39 11.31
CA GLY A 184 22.72 -3.99 9.97
C GLY A 184 24.15 -4.23 9.49
N LEU A 185 25.07 -3.28 9.74
CA LEU A 185 26.48 -3.42 9.39
C LEU A 185 27.17 -4.60 10.11
N LYS A 186 26.74 -4.92 11.35
CA LYS A 186 27.31 -6.01 12.15
C LYS A 186 26.65 -7.37 11.87
N CYS A 187 25.37 -7.37 11.53
CA CYS A 187 24.53 -8.57 11.54
C CYS A 187 24.16 -9.10 10.17
N ILE A 188 24.16 -8.27 9.10
CA ILE A 188 23.80 -8.73 7.75
C ILE A 188 24.96 -9.50 7.15
N GLU A 189 24.73 -10.80 6.92
CA GLU A 189 25.67 -11.74 6.28
C GLU A 189 25.17 -12.11 4.89
N GLN A 190 26.09 -12.58 4.04
CA GLN A 190 25.79 -13.06 2.70
C GLN A 190 25.92 -14.58 2.68
N HIS A 191 24.82 -15.29 2.42
CA HIS A 191 24.81 -16.75 2.37
C HIS A 191 24.74 -17.30 0.94
N ARG A 192 24.30 -16.48 -0.01
CA ARG A 192 24.28 -16.84 -1.43
C ARG A 192 25.33 -16.09 -2.21
N PRO A 193 26.01 -16.74 -3.19
CA PRO A 193 26.85 -16.03 -4.15
C PRO A 193 25.98 -15.08 -4.99
N THR A 194 26.55 -13.95 -5.39
CA THR A 194 25.93 -13.05 -6.35
C THR A 194 26.07 -13.61 -7.77
N GLU A 195 25.04 -13.48 -8.57
CA GLU A 195 25.00 -13.95 -9.96
C GLU A 195 25.17 -12.76 -10.93
N GLU A 196 25.68 -13.01 -12.14
CA GLU A 196 25.68 -12.03 -13.22
C GLU A 196 24.29 -11.95 -13.86
N ALA A 197 23.31 -11.44 -13.09
CA ALA A 197 21.98 -11.21 -13.62
C ALA A 197 21.95 -9.96 -14.53
N ARG A 198 21.23 -10.04 -15.65
CA ARG A 198 20.98 -8.90 -16.55
C ARG A 198 19.57 -8.36 -16.34
N LEU A 199 19.47 -7.05 -16.15
CA LEU A 199 18.18 -6.39 -16.04
C LEU A 199 17.55 -6.23 -17.42
N ASN A 200 16.32 -6.68 -17.59
CA ASN A 200 15.52 -6.33 -18.75
C ASN A 200 14.90 -4.94 -18.52
N SER A 201 15.69 -3.91 -18.83
CA SER A 201 15.30 -2.50 -18.61
C SER A 201 14.03 -2.12 -19.37
N LEU A 202 13.81 -2.68 -20.55
CA LEU A 202 12.60 -2.41 -21.35
C LEU A 202 11.34 -2.92 -20.66
N GLN A 203 11.39 -4.12 -20.07
CA GLN A 203 10.27 -4.66 -19.28
C GLN A 203 10.06 -3.87 -17.98
N PHE A 204 11.15 -3.46 -17.33
CA PHE A 204 11.05 -2.62 -16.13
C PHE A 204 10.41 -1.27 -16.45
N VAL A 205 10.85 -0.58 -17.48
CA VAL A 205 10.27 0.70 -17.90
C VAL A 205 8.81 0.53 -18.30
N SER A 206 8.44 -0.56 -18.98
CA SER A 206 7.05 -0.79 -19.37
C SER A 206 6.12 -1.00 -18.16
N ILE A 207 6.57 -1.70 -17.11
CA ILE A 207 5.74 -1.86 -15.90
C ILE A 207 5.61 -0.53 -15.13
N VAL A 208 6.67 0.27 -15.06
CA VAL A 208 6.63 1.62 -14.46
C VAL A 208 5.64 2.50 -15.22
N LEU A 209 5.72 2.54 -16.55
CA LEU A 209 4.80 3.32 -17.40
C LEU A 209 3.35 2.83 -17.26
N ALA A 210 3.14 1.51 -17.14
CA ALA A 210 1.82 0.96 -16.91
C ALA A 210 1.21 1.44 -15.60
N LEU A 211 1.95 1.31 -14.49
CA LEU A 211 1.49 1.71 -13.16
C LEU A 211 1.25 3.23 -13.08
N CYS A 212 2.21 4.03 -13.55
CA CYS A 212 2.09 5.49 -13.57
C CYS A 212 0.94 5.96 -14.48
N GLY A 213 0.82 5.39 -15.67
CA GLY A 213 -0.23 5.77 -16.62
C GLY A 213 -1.64 5.48 -16.10
N LEU A 214 -1.85 4.33 -15.44
CA LEU A 214 -3.15 3.98 -14.88
C LEU A 214 -3.53 4.88 -13.68
N VAL A 215 -2.59 5.21 -12.80
CA VAL A 215 -2.88 6.12 -11.67
C VAL A 215 -3.07 7.55 -12.16
N MET A 216 -2.27 7.98 -13.14
CA MET A 216 -2.41 9.31 -13.76
C MET A 216 -3.77 9.46 -14.44
N PHE A 217 -4.25 8.39 -15.09
CA PHE A 217 -5.62 8.36 -15.63
C PHE A 217 -6.67 8.63 -14.55
N LEU A 218 -6.61 7.92 -13.40
CA LEU A 218 -7.56 8.12 -12.31
C LEU A 218 -7.55 9.56 -11.80
N ASN A 219 -6.37 10.14 -11.61
CA ASN A 219 -6.21 11.50 -11.16
C ASN A 219 -6.75 12.52 -12.19
N GLN A 220 -6.31 12.42 -13.46
CA GLN A 220 -6.69 13.38 -14.50
C GLN A 220 -8.17 13.28 -14.90
N ALA A 221 -8.75 12.08 -14.84
CA ALA A 221 -10.19 11.89 -15.00
C ALA A 221 -10.96 12.66 -13.90
N GLY A 222 -10.49 12.61 -12.66
CA GLY A 222 -11.09 13.36 -11.58
C GLY A 222 -10.95 14.87 -11.74
N VAL A 223 -9.75 15.34 -12.09
CA VAL A 223 -9.53 16.77 -12.38
C VAL A 223 -10.45 17.26 -13.49
N SER A 224 -10.66 16.45 -14.55
CA SER A 224 -11.56 16.83 -15.64
C SER A 224 -13.03 16.91 -15.19
N VAL A 225 -13.49 15.99 -14.35
CA VAL A 225 -14.85 16.03 -13.78
C VAL A 225 -15.00 17.21 -12.83
N SER A 226 -14.03 17.45 -11.97
CA SER A 226 -14.03 18.60 -11.05
C SER A 226 -14.07 19.94 -11.79
N ALA A 227 -13.29 20.08 -12.86
CA ALA A 227 -13.30 21.25 -13.74
C ALA A 227 -14.66 21.44 -14.42
N ALA A 228 -15.27 20.36 -14.93
CA ALA A 228 -16.60 20.41 -15.53
C ALA A 228 -17.69 20.84 -14.52
N VAL A 229 -17.64 20.33 -13.30
CA VAL A 229 -18.56 20.71 -12.21
C VAL A 229 -18.40 22.18 -11.82
N SER A 230 -17.18 22.70 -11.80
CA SER A 230 -16.88 24.11 -11.49
C SER A 230 -17.11 25.05 -12.68
N GLY A 231 -17.60 24.58 -13.82
CA GLY A 231 -17.83 25.39 -15.01
C GLY A 231 -16.55 25.85 -15.74
N SER A 232 -15.40 25.25 -15.43
CA SER A 232 -14.11 25.53 -16.07
C SER A 232 -13.81 24.53 -17.21
N SER A 233 -12.83 24.85 -18.08
CA SER A 233 -12.49 23.98 -19.21
C SER A 233 -11.88 22.66 -18.73
N ALA A 234 -12.58 21.56 -18.96
CA ALA A 234 -12.14 20.20 -18.64
C ALA A 234 -11.31 19.54 -19.78
N MET A 235 -11.20 20.18 -20.95
CA MET A 235 -10.69 19.54 -22.16
C MET A 235 -9.24 19.05 -22.01
N VAL A 236 -8.36 19.87 -21.45
CA VAL A 236 -6.92 19.54 -21.31
C VAL A 236 -6.75 18.33 -20.38
N SER A 237 -7.37 18.35 -19.21
CA SER A 237 -7.29 17.22 -18.24
C SER A 237 -7.96 15.96 -18.78
N ALA A 238 -9.05 16.06 -19.54
CA ALA A 238 -9.69 14.93 -20.20
C ALA A 238 -8.77 14.28 -21.26
N VAL A 239 -8.10 15.10 -22.09
CA VAL A 239 -7.11 14.59 -23.05
C VAL A 239 -5.95 13.90 -22.34
N PHE A 240 -5.40 14.51 -21.28
CA PHE A 240 -4.35 13.88 -20.48
C PHE A 240 -4.82 12.58 -19.83
N ALA A 241 -6.07 12.48 -19.36
CA ALA A 241 -6.64 11.24 -18.83
C ALA A 241 -6.65 10.15 -19.90
N VAL A 242 -7.17 10.43 -21.09
CA VAL A 242 -7.23 9.45 -22.20
C VAL A 242 -5.83 9.02 -22.63
N VAL A 243 -4.90 9.95 -22.80
CA VAL A 243 -3.50 9.64 -23.16
C VAL A 243 -2.86 8.76 -22.09
N SER A 244 -3.03 9.10 -20.82
CA SER A 244 -2.50 8.33 -19.69
C SER A 244 -3.06 6.90 -19.65
N LEU A 245 -4.36 6.72 -19.95
CA LEU A 245 -4.98 5.40 -20.06
C LEU A 245 -4.39 4.59 -21.21
N ILE A 246 -4.25 5.20 -22.40
CA ILE A 246 -3.68 4.54 -23.57
C ILE A 246 -2.23 4.12 -23.31
N VAL A 247 -1.42 5.01 -22.73
CA VAL A 247 -0.03 4.73 -22.37
C VAL A 247 0.02 3.62 -21.30
N GLY A 248 -0.80 3.71 -20.26
CA GLY A 248 -0.84 2.73 -19.18
C GLY A 248 -1.24 1.33 -19.65
N LEU A 249 -2.33 1.21 -20.41
CA LEU A 249 -2.78 -0.07 -20.97
C LEU A 249 -1.83 -0.59 -22.04
N GLY A 250 -1.33 0.28 -22.93
CA GLY A 250 -0.37 -0.09 -23.96
C GLY A 250 0.93 -0.63 -23.37
N ALA A 251 1.46 0.02 -22.32
CA ALA A 251 2.65 -0.43 -21.61
C ALA A 251 2.42 -1.76 -20.87
N LEU A 252 1.23 -1.97 -20.28
CA LEU A 252 0.88 -3.23 -19.63
C LEU A 252 0.78 -4.38 -20.64
N LEU A 253 0.13 -4.15 -21.78
CA LEU A 253 0.04 -5.12 -22.86
C LEU A 253 1.43 -5.44 -23.44
N PHE A 254 2.26 -4.42 -23.66
CA PHE A 254 3.64 -4.58 -24.11
C PHE A 254 4.47 -5.37 -23.10
N PHE A 255 4.34 -5.10 -21.80
CA PHE A 255 4.99 -5.90 -20.75
C PHE A 255 4.60 -7.37 -20.84
N GLY A 256 3.29 -7.67 -20.95
CA GLY A 256 2.79 -9.04 -21.10
C GLY A 256 3.30 -9.73 -22.36
N TRP A 257 3.34 -9.04 -23.49
CA TRP A 257 3.86 -9.54 -24.75
C TRP A 257 5.37 -9.79 -24.70
N SER A 258 6.13 -8.82 -24.20
CA SER A 258 7.59 -8.89 -24.05
C SER A 258 8.01 -9.99 -23.06
N SER A 259 7.30 -10.16 -21.94
CA SER A 259 7.56 -11.21 -20.96
C SER A 259 7.46 -12.62 -21.55
N LYS A 260 6.47 -12.86 -22.46
CA LYS A 260 6.29 -14.15 -23.13
C LYS A 260 7.40 -14.48 -24.15
N ARG A 261 8.05 -13.45 -24.71
CA ARG A 261 9.08 -13.59 -25.78
C ARG A 261 10.50 -13.44 -25.28
N SER A 262 10.71 -12.97 -24.06
CA SER A 262 12.04 -12.73 -23.52
C SER A 262 12.70 -14.03 -23.06
N PHE A 263 13.96 -14.21 -23.39
CA PHE A 263 14.79 -15.30 -22.86
C PHE A 263 15.03 -15.16 -21.34
N SER A 264 15.08 -13.93 -20.82
CA SER A 264 15.23 -13.64 -19.39
C SER A 264 14.15 -12.62 -18.97
N PRO A 265 12.90 -13.06 -18.78
CA PRO A 265 11.82 -12.16 -18.39
C PRO A 265 12.02 -11.67 -16.95
N LEU A 266 11.64 -10.41 -16.70
CA LEU A 266 11.64 -9.84 -15.34
C LEU A 266 10.67 -10.60 -14.44
N ILE A 267 9.51 -10.96 -14.97
CA ILE A 267 8.46 -11.79 -14.34
C ILE A 267 7.92 -12.77 -15.38
N ARG A 268 7.85 -14.05 -15.03
CA ARG A 268 7.24 -15.08 -15.87
C ARG A 268 5.74 -15.13 -15.61
N LEU A 269 4.93 -14.85 -16.64
CA LEU A 269 3.47 -14.73 -16.54
C LEU A 269 2.71 -16.02 -16.92
N GLY A 270 3.41 -17.14 -17.14
CA GLY A 270 2.80 -18.42 -17.58
C GLY A 270 1.68 -18.93 -16.68
N TRP A 271 1.73 -18.63 -15.39
CA TRP A 271 0.73 -19.01 -14.40
C TRP A 271 -0.58 -18.19 -14.46
N LEU A 272 -0.59 -17.02 -15.11
CA LEU A 272 -1.80 -16.19 -15.28
C LEU A 272 -2.85 -16.79 -16.24
N HIS A 273 -2.51 -17.85 -16.97
CA HIS A 273 -3.47 -18.54 -17.80
C HIS A 273 -4.52 -19.34 -16.99
N ASP A 274 -4.27 -19.59 -15.71
CA ASP A 274 -5.24 -20.20 -14.84
C ASP A 274 -6.29 -19.17 -14.39
N PRO A 275 -7.57 -19.31 -14.84
CA PRO A 275 -8.62 -18.35 -14.51
C PRO A 275 -8.92 -18.29 -13.00
N MET A 276 -8.69 -19.37 -12.25
CA MET A 276 -8.84 -19.37 -10.79
C MET A 276 -7.81 -18.46 -10.15
N VAL A 277 -6.55 -18.56 -10.54
CA VAL A 277 -5.46 -17.72 -9.99
C VAL A 277 -5.62 -16.26 -10.43
N LEU A 278 -6.02 -16.03 -11.68
CA LEU A 278 -6.29 -14.69 -12.20
C LEU A 278 -7.40 -13.98 -11.41
N LEU A 279 -8.50 -14.66 -11.11
CA LEU A 279 -9.60 -14.10 -10.31
C LEU A 279 -9.19 -13.80 -8.87
N HIS A 280 -8.33 -14.63 -8.26
CA HIS A 280 -7.73 -14.32 -6.97
C HIS A 280 -6.83 -13.08 -7.05
N LEU A 281 -6.05 -12.93 -8.11
CA LEU A 281 -5.20 -11.76 -8.33
C LEU A 281 -6.03 -10.48 -8.50
N ILE A 282 -7.11 -10.53 -9.28
CA ILE A 282 -8.02 -9.38 -9.44
C ILE A 282 -8.63 -9.00 -8.09
N ALA A 283 -9.17 -9.95 -7.33
CA ALA A 283 -9.71 -9.67 -6.01
C ALA A 283 -8.64 -9.10 -5.07
N TYR A 284 -7.43 -9.68 -5.09
CA TYR A 284 -6.30 -9.21 -4.28
C TYR A 284 -5.83 -7.81 -4.66
N MET A 285 -5.94 -7.40 -5.93
CA MET A 285 -5.64 -6.03 -6.37
C MET A 285 -6.72 -5.02 -5.96
N LEU A 286 -8.00 -5.42 -6.02
CA LEU A 286 -9.12 -4.55 -5.68
C LEU A 286 -9.20 -4.22 -4.18
N LEU A 287 -8.88 -5.19 -3.33
CA LEU A 287 -9.03 -5.03 -1.87
C LEU A 287 -8.10 -3.99 -1.24
N PRO A 288 -6.83 -3.83 -1.62
CA PRO A 288 -5.98 -2.74 -1.13
C PRO A 288 -6.42 -1.35 -1.55
N ILE A 289 -7.15 -1.22 -2.68
CA ILE A 289 -7.80 0.05 -3.05
C ILE A 289 -8.65 0.54 -1.88
N VAL A 290 -9.46 -0.37 -1.31
CA VAL A 290 -10.27 -0.06 -0.13
C VAL A 290 -9.42 -0.05 1.13
N GLY A 291 -8.61 -1.09 1.39
CA GLY A 291 -7.88 -1.26 2.66
C GLY A 291 -6.94 -0.10 3.00
N ILE A 292 -6.12 0.32 2.04
CA ILE A 292 -5.17 1.43 2.22
C ILE A 292 -5.89 2.79 2.07
N GLY A 293 -6.75 2.91 1.06
CA GLY A 293 -7.50 4.14 0.82
C GLY A 293 -8.49 4.49 1.93
N PHE A 294 -8.98 3.50 2.70
CA PHE A 294 -9.91 3.74 3.81
C PHE A 294 -9.30 4.58 4.92
N GLY A 295 -8.03 4.32 5.28
CA GLY A 295 -7.32 5.13 6.27
C GLY A 295 -7.26 6.60 5.86
N TYR A 296 -7.00 6.87 4.58
CA TYR A 296 -7.08 8.21 3.99
C TYR A 296 -8.48 8.84 4.16
N VAL A 297 -9.54 8.12 3.79
CA VAL A 297 -10.91 8.65 3.84
C VAL A 297 -11.33 8.95 5.28
N ILE A 298 -11.09 8.05 6.24
CA ILE A 298 -11.43 8.25 7.65
C ILE A 298 -10.75 9.51 8.20
N THR A 299 -9.45 9.65 7.99
CA THR A 299 -8.69 10.79 8.53
C THR A 299 -9.11 12.13 7.91
N ASN A 300 -9.38 12.16 6.61
CA ASN A 300 -9.74 13.40 5.93
C ASN A 300 -11.21 13.78 6.15
N VAL A 301 -12.15 12.83 6.13
CA VAL A 301 -13.56 13.11 6.48
C VAL A 301 -13.66 13.57 7.93
N ALA A 302 -12.92 12.96 8.87
CA ALA A 302 -12.91 13.40 10.27
C ALA A 302 -12.40 14.84 10.41
N GLN A 303 -11.32 15.22 9.73
CA GLN A 303 -10.78 16.58 9.83
C GLN A 303 -11.61 17.59 9.06
N LEU A 304 -11.90 17.32 7.77
CA LEU A 304 -12.49 18.31 6.87
C LEU A 304 -14.01 18.44 6.99
N SER A 305 -14.71 17.35 7.40
CA SER A 305 -16.17 17.40 7.60
C SER A 305 -16.55 17.60 9.07
N LEU A 306 -15.95 16.80 10.00
CA LEU A 306 -16.31 16.87 11.43
C LEU A 306 -15.47 17.87 12.22
N GLY A 307 -14.43 18.47 11.62
CA GLY A 307 -13.56 19.45 12.27
C GLY A 307 -12.72 18.90 13.42
N THR A 308 -12.41 17.58 13.40
CA THR A 308 -11.56 16.97 14.43
C THR A 308 -10.10 17.36 14.28
N SER A 309 -9.34 17.32 15.39
CA SER A 309 -7.89 17.54 15.33
C SER A 309 -7.20 16.44 14.57
N ALA A 310 -6.00 16.70 14.04
CA ALA A 310 -5.15 15.70 13.36
C ALA A 310 -4.86 14.49 14.25
N PHE A 311 -4.60 14.72 15.56
CA PHE A 311 -4.38 13.65 16.54
C PHE A 311 -5.62 12.74 16.67
N LEU A 312 -6.80 13.33 16.89
CA LEU A 312 -8.03 12.53 17.02
C LEU A 312 -8.33 11.77 15.75
N SER A 313 -8.20 12.40 14.58
CA SER A 313 -8.42 11.76 13.27
C SER A 313 -7.50 10.56 13.04
N GLY A 314 -6.22 10.69 13.39
CA GLY A 314 -5.26 9.58 13.36
C GLY A 314 -5.62 8.47 14.37
N ALA A 315 -6.05 8.85 15.59
CA ALA A 315 -6.46 7.89 16.62
C ALA A 315 -7.72 7.08 16.22
N LEU A 316 -8.61 7.63 15.39
CA LEU A 316 -9.81 6.91 14.91
C LEU A 316 -9.45 5.70 14.03
N VAL A 317 -8.31 5.73 13.35
CA VAL A 317 -7.84 4.62 12.50
C VAL A 317 -7.20 3.51 13.34
N LEU A 318 -6.64 3.85 14.49
CA LEU A 318 -5.85 2.92 15.30
C LEU A 318 -6.60 1.63 15.72
N PRO A 319 -7.85 1.68 16.23
CA PRO A 319 -8.55 0.46 16.65
C PRO A 319 -8.75 -0.54 15.51
N GLY A 320 -9.18 -0.08 14.33
CA GLY A 320 -9.42 -0.94 13.16
C GLY A 320 -8.13 -1.52 12.59
N ALA A 321 -7.05 -0.76 12.60
CA ALA A 321 -5.76 -1.21 12.11
C ALA A 321 -5.05 -2.17 13.09
N LEU A 322 -5.12 -1.93 14.40
CA LEU A 322 -4.56 -2.83 15.42
C LEU A 322 -5.30 -4.17 15.47
N ILE A 323 -6.64 -4.15 15.42
CA ILE A 323 -7.42 -5.40 15.39
C ILE A 323 -7.01 -6.23 14.16
N GLY A 324 -6.70 -5.54 13.04
CA GLY A 324 -6.16 -6.15 11.85
C GLY A 324 -4.86 -6.91 12.11
N ALA A 325 -3.92 -6.29 12.80
CA ALA A 325 -2.64 -6.92 13.13
C ALA A 325 -2.80 -8.14 14.05
N PHE A 326 -3.67 -8.05 15.07
CA PHE A 326 -3.90 -9.16 16.00
C PHE A 326 -4.67 -10.32 15.41
N PHE A 327 -5.64 -10.07 14.51
CA PHE A 327 -6.52 -11.11 13.97
C PHE A 327 -6.04 -11.70 12.64
N ALA A 328 -5.02 -11.17 11.98
CA ALA A 328 -4.45 -11.79 10.78
C ALA A 328 -3.97 -13.24 11.01
N PRO A 329 -3.27 -13.59 12.13
CA PRO A 329 -2.92 -14.98 12.43
C PRO A 329 -4.14 -15.88 12.66
N VAL A 330 -5.21 -15.32 13.27
CA VAL A 330 -6.48 -16.06 13.47
C VAL A 330 -7.11 -16.40 12.11
N GLY A 331 -7.04 -15.49 11.13
CA GLY A 331 -7.47 -15.74 9.76
C GLY A 331 -6.75 -16.95 9.14
N GLY A 332 -5.43 -17.06 9.36
CA GLY A 332 -4.63 -18.21 8.93
C GLY A 332 -5.07 -19.52 9.61
N MET A 333 -5.30 -19.51 10.93
CA MET A 333 -5.80 -20.67 11.66
C MET A 333 -7.19 -21.12 11.17
N LEU A 334 -8.07 -20.16 10.89
CA LEU A 334 -9.39 -20.47 10.33
C LEU A 334 -9.29 -21.07 8.93
N TYR A 335 -8.37 -20.54 8.10
CA TYR A 335 -8.07 -21.09 6.78
C TYR A 335 -7.59 -22.54 6.84
N ASP A 336 -6.67 -22.85 7.75
CA ASP A 336 -6.12 -24.20 7.89
C ASP A 336 -7.19 -25.18 8.43
N ARG A 337 -8.09 -24.72 9.32
CA ARG A 337 -9.13 -25.57 9.92
C ARG A 337 -10.35 -25.81 9.02
N PHE A 338 -10.82 -24.77 8.31
CA PHE A 338 -12.09 -24.81 7.54
C PHE A 338 -11.89 -24.77 6.02
N GLY A 339 -10.63 -24.78 5.57
CA GLY A 339 -10.30 -24.60 4.14
C GLY A 339 -10.45 -23.15 3.67
N PRO A 340 -10.15 -22.86 2.39
CA PRO A 340 -10.07 -21.50 1.89
C PRO A 340 -11.41 -20.78 1.74
N VAL A 341 -12.48 -21.49 1.37
CA VAL A 341 -13.73 -20.87 0.91
C VAL A 341 -14.46 -20.13 2.03
N ARG A 342 -14.76 -20.83 3.12
CA ARG A 342 -15.58 -20.30 4.22
C ARG A 342 -14.92 -19.12 4.94
N PRO A 343 -13.64 -19.21 5.36
CA PRO A 343 -13.01 -18.10 6.07
C PRO A 343 -12.81 -16.86 5.18
N ILE A 344 -12.39 -17.04 3.93
CA ILE A 344 -12.15 -15.90 3.03
C ILE A 344 -13.46 -15.16 2.71
N LEU A 345 -14.49 -15.89 2.28
CA LEU A 345 -15.77 -15.25 1.94
C LEU A 345 -16.46 -14.67 3.18
N GLY A 346 -16.50 -15.39 4.29
CA GLY A 346 -17.09 -14.91 5.55
C GLY A 346 -16.38 -13.63 6.05
N ALA A 347 -15.06 -13.57 5.94
CA ALA A 347 -14.28 -12.40 6.31
C ALA A 347 -14.67 -11.16 5.49
N PHE A 348 -14.85 -11.28 4.16
CA PHE A 348 -15.21 -10.14 3.33
C PHE A 348 -16.70 -9.78 3.41
N PHE A 349 -17.59 -10.73 3.68
CA PHE A 349 -18.97 -10.40 4.04
C PHE A 349 -19.07 -9.64 5.38
N ALA A 350 -18.18 -9.91 6.34
CA ALA A 350 -18.07 -9.10 7.54
C ALA A 350 -17.44 -7.74 7.26
N ALA A 351 -16.38 -7.69 6.44
CA ALA A 351 -15.69 -6.44 6.10
C ALA A 351 -16.61 -5.42 5.42
N ILE A 352 -17.46 -5.84 4.49
CA ILE A 352 -18.33 -4.94 3.74
C ILE A 352 -19.36 -4.23 4.63
N CYS A 353 -19.68 -4.80 5.80
CA CYS A 353 -20.62 -4.17 6.76
C CYS A 353 -20.12 -2.81 7.26
N GLY A 354 -18.79 -2.62 7.41
CA GLY A 354 -18.21 -1.34 7.82
C GLY A 354 -18.56 -0.20 6.84
N PRO A 355 -18.19 -0.27 5.57
CA PRO A 355 -18.57 0.72 4.56
C PRO A 355 -20.09 0.91 4.40
N ILE A 356 -20.89 -0.16 4.53
CA ILE A 356 -22.36 -0.06 4.48
C ILE A 356 -22.88 0.82 5.64
N LEU A 357 -22.41 0.57 6.85
CA LEU A 357 -22.79 1.36 8.02
C LEU A 357 -22.35 2.83 7.86
N LEU A 358 -21.12 3.06 7.36
CA LEU A 358 -20.64 4.41 7.07
C LEU A 358 -21.51 5.13 6.03
N LEU A 359 -21.96 4.44 4.99
CA LEU A 359 -22.84 5.00 3.98
C LEU A 359 -24.23 5.34 4.57
N VAL A 360 -24.82 4.42 5.32
CA VAL A 360 -26.15 4.62 5.94
C VAL A 360 -26.16 5.81 6.89
N PHE A 361 -25.10 5.98 7.67
CA PHE A 361 -24.98 7.07 8.65
C PHE A 361 -24.18 8.28 8.13
N SER A 362 -23.85 8.35 6.84
CA SER A 362 -22.88 9.30 6.26
C SER A 362 -23.13 10.77 6.63
N MET A 363 -24.38 11.19 6.71
CA MET A 363 -24.76 12.58 7.07
C MET A 363 -24.88 12.83 8.58
N ARG A 364 -24.70 11.82 9.42
CA ARG A 364 -24.81 11.88 10.89
C ARG A 364 -23.62 11.22 11.59
N LEU A 365 -22.49 11.11 10.88
CA LEU A 365 -21.29 10.49 11.41
C LEU A 365 -20.77 11.25 12.62
N THR A 366 -20.36 10.48 13.62
CA THR A 366 -19.59 10.98 14.75
C THR A 366 -18.19 10.34 14.71
N PRO A 367 -17.19 10.92 15.39
CA PRO A 367 -15.86 10.30 15.46
C PRO A 367 -15.90 8.83 15.95
N VAL A 368 -16.75 8.54 16.93
CA VAL A 368 -16.90 7.17 17.47
C VAL A 368 -17.48 6.21 16.42
N MET A 369 -18.47 6.65 15.63
CA MET A 369 -19.02 5.84 14.52
C MET A 369 -17.97 5.58 13.45
N LEU A 370 -17.14 6.57 13.08
CA LEU A 370 -16.04 6.39 12.14
C LEU A 370 -15.07 5.29 12.62
N ALA A 371 -14.64 5.36 13.88
CA ALA A 371 -13.74 4.38 14.46
C ALA A 371 -14.40 2.98 14.56
N GLY A 372 -15.67 2.90 15.01
CA GLY A 372 -16.38 1.65 15.18
C GLY A 372 -16.67 0.92 13.87
N PHE A 373 -17.08 1.65 12.83
CA PHE A 373 -17.37 1.04 11.53
C PHE A 373 -16.09 0.70 10.76
N TYR A 374 -15.01 1.48 10.94
CA TYR A 374 -13.69 1.12 10.45
C TYR A 374 -13.11 -0.13 11.15
N PHE A 375 -13.36 -0.28 12.45
CA PHE A 375 -13.00 -1.48 13.21
C PHE A 375 -13.65 -2.74 12.62
N ILE A 376 -14.97 -2.68 12.30
CA ILE A 376 -15.69 -3.81 11.68
C ILE A 376 -15.04 -4.18 10.34
N PHE A 377 -14.74 -3.19 9.50
CA PHE A 377 -14.03 -3.41 8.25
C PHE A 377 -12.66 -4.05 8.48
N GLY A 378 -11.84 -3.47 9.38
CA GLY A 378 -10.48 -3.91 9.68
C GLY A 378 -10.43 -5.37 10.15
N LEU A 379 -11.37 -5.76 11.01
CA LEU A 379 -11.51 -7.14 11.48
C LEU A 379 -11.75 -8.10 10.31
N GLY A 380 -12.75 -7.84 9.49
CA GLY A 380 -13.06 -8.68 8.33
C GLY A 380 -11.94 -8.70 7.32
N TYR A 381 -11.38 -7.54 6.97
CA TYR A 381 -10.28 -7.41 6.02
C TYR A 381 -9.07 -8.25 6.44
N SER A 382 -8.65 -8.16 7.69
CA SER A 382 -7.46 -8.86 8.20
C SER A 382 -7.62 -10.39 8.25
N LEU A 383 -8.81 -10.87 8.57
CA LEU A 383 -9.10 -12.32 8.58
C LEU A 383 -9.02 -12.96 7.19
N GLY A 384 -9.29 -12.19 6.13
CA GLY A 384 -9.40 -12.74 4.77
C GLY A 384 -8.25 -12.40 3.82
N PHE A 385 -7.66 -11.21 3.92
CA PHE A 385 -6.81 -10.64 2.87
C PHE A 385 -5.57 -11.47 2.54
N SER A 386 -4.74 -11.80 3.55
CA SER A 386 -3.51 -12.59 3.33
C SER A 386 -3.80 -14.01 2.84
N ASN A 387 -4.97 -14.55 3.18
CA ASN A 387 -5.38 -15.90 2.77
C ASN A 387 -5.70 -16.00 1.27
N ILE A 388 -6.09 -14.89 0.60
CA ILE A 388 -6.31 -14.86 -0.85
C ILE A 388 -5.01 -15.16 -1.58
N MET A 389 -3.92 -14.45 -1.23
CA MET A 389 -2.60 -14.65 -1.81
C MET A 389 -2.08 -16.06 -1.52
N THR A 390 -2.20 -16.53 -0.27
CA THR A 390 -1.80 -17.87 0.13
C THR A 390 -2.52 -18.94 -0.70
N ASN A 391 -3.84 -18.80 -0.89
CA ASN A 391 -4.62 -19.73 -1.68
C ASN A 391 -4.25 -19.68 -3.17
N ALA A 392 -4.02 -18.51 -3.72
CA ALA A 392 -3.59 -18.36 -5.10
C ALA A 392 -2.22 -18.99 -5.35
N LEU A 393 -1.22 -18.70 -4.50
CA LEU A 393 0.15 -19.21 -4.64
C LEU A 393 0.23 -20.73 -4.47
N ARG A 394 -0.63 -21.35 -3.64
CA ARG A 394 -0.71 -22.82 -3.53
C ARG A 394 -1.16 -23.50 -4.83
N ASN A 395 -1.81 -22.77 -5.74
CA ASN A 395 -2.28 -23.28 -7.03
C ASN A 395 -1.34 -22.91 -8.20
N ILE A 396 -0.22 -22.26 -7.92
CA ILE A 396 0.81 -21.94 -8.90
C ILE A 396 1.92 -23.00 -8.82
N ALA A 397 2.43 -23.44 -10.00
CA ALA A 397 3.57 -24.37 -10.02
C ALA A 397 4.77 -23.79 -9.26
N PRO A 398 5.51 -24.59 -8.46
CA PRO A 398 6.57 -24.12 -7.57
C PRO A 398 7.61 -23.22 -8.24
N GLN A 399 7.92 -23.47 -9.49
CA GLN A 399 8.87 -22.69 -10.30
C GLN A 399 8.43 -21.25 -10.57
N PHE A 400 7.12 -20.93 -10.49
CA PHE A 400 6.53 -19.61 -10.70
C PHE A 400 6.13 -18.90 -9.39
N MET A 401 6.28 -19.56 -8.25
CA MET A 401 5.89 -18.96 -6.96
C MET A 401 6.58 -17.62 -6.67
N PRO A 402 7.91 -17.44 -6.94
CA PRO A 402 8.56 -16.15 -6.75
C PRO A 402 7.97 -15.04 -7.64
N ASP A 403 7.66 -15.39 -8.91
CA ASP A 403 7.07 -14.46 -9.86
C ASP A 403 5.65 -14.08 -9.44
N GLY A 404 4.85 -15.06 -9.01
CA GLY A 404 3.52 -14.82 -8.44
C GLY A 404 3.58 -13.90 -7.22
N ASN A 405 4.46 -14.19 -6.26
CA ASN A 405 4.66 -13.35 -5.08
C ASN A 405 4.99 -11.90 -5.46
N ALA A 406 5.89 -11.67 -6.42
CA ALA A 406 6.25 -10.34 -6.89
C ALA A 406 5.05 -9.60 -7.48
N VAL A 407 4.23 -10.27 -8.31
CA VAL A 407 3.02 -9.68 -8.90
C VAL A 407 1.98 -9.34 -7.83
N PHE A 408 1.71 -10.23 -6.89
CA PHE A 408 0.76 -9.97 -5.81
C PHE A 408 1.19 -8.77 -4.97
N ASN A 409 2.46 -8.67 -4.58
CA ASN A 409 2.97 -7.52 -3.83
C ASN A 409 2.95 -6.21 -4.65
N THR A 410 3.23 -6.28 -5.96
CA THR A 410 3.06 -5.12 -6.86
C THR A 410 1.60 -4.66 -6.89
N CYS A 411 0.65 -5.60 -7.01
CA CYS A 411 -0.79 -5.32 -6.98
C CYS A 411 -1.24 -4.73 -5.63
N LEU A 412 -0.66 -5.17 -4.51
CA LEU A 412 -0.92 -4.59 -3.18
C LEU A 412 -0.58 -3.09 -3.15
N GLN A 413 0.62 -2.74 -3.54
CA GLN A 413 1.10 -1.36 -3.49
C GLN A 413 0.42 -0.47 -4.55
N PHE A 414 0.23 -1.01 -5.76
CA PHE A 414 -0.54 -0.33 -6.80
C PHE A 414 -1.99 -0.09 -6.39
N GLY A 415 -2.64 -1.09 -5.77
CA GLY A 415 -3.99 -0.96 -5.23
C GLY A 415 -4.08 0.15 -4.20
N GLY A 416 -3.09 0.26 -3.30
CA GLY A 416 -2.99 1.36 -2.34
C GLY A 416 -2.88 2.74 -3.01
N ALA A 417 -1.98 2.87 -4.00
CA ALA A 417 -1.82 4.11 -4.78
C ALA A 417 -3.11 4.48 -5.53
N ALA A 418 -3.71 3.51 -6.21
CA ALA A 418 -4.97 3.70 -6.93
C ALA A 418 -6.13 4.07 -5.98
N GLY A 419 -6.18 3.45 -4.80
CA GLY A 419 -7.20 3.73 -3.78
C GLY A 419 -7.11 5.16 -3.24
N THR A 420 -5.91 5.59 -2.88
CA THR A 420 -5.67 6.96 -2.43
C THR A 420 -6.03 7.96 -3.53
N ALA A 421 -5.60 7.72 -4.78
CA ALA A 421 -5.93 8.56 -5.91
C ALA A 421 -7.44 8.61 -6.19
N LEU A 422 -8.12 7.47 -6.20
CA LEU A 422 -9.55 7.37 -6.47
C LEU A 422 -10.37 8.10 -5.41
N PHE A 423 -10.12 7.84 -4.13
CA PHE A 423 -10.93 8.42 -3.06
C PHE A 423 -10.65 9.90 -2.83
N SER A 424 -9.40 10.35 -2.99
CA SER A 424 -9.10 11.77 -2.97
C SER A 424 -9.76 12.53 -4.12
N THR A 425 -9.79 11.91 -5.31
CA THR A 425 -10.50 12.44 -6.48
C THR A 425 -12.00 12.59 -6.21
N ILE A 426 -12.64 11.56 -5.64
CA ILE A 426 -14.08 11.61 -5.30
C ILE A 426 -14.36 12.74 -4.30
N LEU A 427 -13.51 12.88 -3.26
CA LEU A 427 -13.65 13.98 -2.29
C LEU A 427 -13.43 15.34 -2.95
N SER A 428 -12.41 15.50 -3.80
CA SER A 428 -12.10 16.73 -4.51
C SER A 428 -13.25 17.16 -5.45
N VAL A 429 -13.84 16.20 -6.18
CA VAL A 429 -15.01 16.47 -7.04
C VAL A 429 -16.21 16.95 -6.22
N ALA A 430 -16.47 16.34 -5.08
CA ALA A 430 -17.55 16.77 -4.20
C ALA A 430 -17.30 18.17 -3.59
N GLN A 431 -16.05 18.50 -3.28
CA GLN A 431 -15.63 19.79 -2.73
C GLN A 431 -15.56 20.90 -3.80
N ALA A 432 -15.60 20.56 -5.09
CA ALA A 432 -15.49 21.52 -6.18
C ALA A 432 -16.63 22.55 -6.10
N GLY A 433 -16.28 23.85 -6.05
CA GLY A 433 -17.24 24.95 -5.98
C GLY A 433 -17.94 25.14 -4.63
N SER A 434 -17.56 24.42 -3.57
CA SER A 434 -18.21 24.50 -2.25
C SER A 434 -17.69 25.63 -1.35
N GLY A 435 -16.80 26.50 -1.84
CA GLY A 435 -16.22 27.61 -1.08
C GLY A 435 -14.91 27.26 -0.36
N GLU A 436 -14.55 28.09 0.62
CA GLU A 436 -13.30 27.97 1.37
C GLU A 436 -13.31 26.77 2.36
N GLU A 437 -12.13 26.20 2.59
CA GLU A 437 -11.93 25.14 3.59
C GLU A 437 -12.41 25.61 4.96
N GLY A 438 -13.22 24.77 5.62
CA GLY A 438 -13.79 25.07 6.94
C GLY A 438 -15.17 25.77 6.94
N SER A 439 -15.66 26.23 5.79
CA SER A 439 -17.02 26.69 5.64
C SER A 439 -18.04 25.56 5.83
N ASP A 440 -19.28 25.87 6.23
CA ASP A 440 -20.34 24.87 6.38
C ASP A 440 -20.66 24.18 5.04
N ALA A 441 -20.60 24.93 3.93
CA ALA A 441 -20.76 24.36 2.59
C ALA A 441 -19.65 23.37 2.24
N PHE A 442 -18.38 23.67 2.54
CA PHE A 442 -17.25 22.77 2.32
C PHE A 442 -17.32 21.52 3.20
N ARG A 443 -17.72 21.68 4.49
CA ARG A 443 -17.93 20.55 5.40
C ARG A 443 -19.03 19.61 4.91
N HIS A 444 -20.17 20.17 4.47
CA HIS A 444 -21.25 19.39 3.91
C HIS A 444 -20.84 18.68 2.61
N ALA A 445 -20.15 19.38 1.71
CA ALA A 445 -19.63 18.82 0.48
C ALA A 445 -18.65 17.65 0.75
N THR A 446 -17.79 17.79 1.77
CA THR A 446 -16.89 16.71 2.21
C THR A 446 -17.68 15.52 2.76
N ALA A 447 -18.77 15.72 3.50
CA ALA A 447 -19.63 14.64 3.97
C ALA A 447 -20.30 13.90 2.81
N VAL A 448 -20.79 14.64 1.80
CA VAL A 448 -21.35 14.07 0.56
C VAL A 448 -20.28 13.27 -0.20
N GLY A 449 -19.08 13.83 -0.38
CA GLY A 449 -17.95 13.14 -0.97
C GLY A 449 -17.56 11.87 -0.19
N GLY A 450 -17.63 11.92 1.13
CA GLY A 450 -17.48 10.76 2.01
C GLY A 450 -18.51 9.66 1.69
N SER A 451 -19.78 10.03 1.51
CA SER A 451 -20.82 9.05 1.15
C SER A 451 -20.57 8.40 -0.22
N TRP A 452 -20.09 9.17 -1.20
CA TRP A 452 -19.72 8.60 -2.51
C TRP A 452 -18.52 7.66 -2.42
N THR A 453 -17.53 7.98 -1.57
CA THR A 453 -16.40 7.08 -1.34
C THR A 453 -16.83 5.78 -0.66
N PHE A 454 -17.73 5.84 0.33
CA PHE A 454 -18.25 4.63 0.98
C PHE A 454 -19.06 3.75 0.01
N ALA A 455 -19.88 4.34 -0.86
CA ALA A 455 -20.58 3.61 -1.92
C ALA A 455 -19.61 2.95 -2.90
N MET A 456 -18.56 3.65 -3.30
CA MET A 456 -17.50 3.08 -4.16
C MET A 456 -16.77 1.93 -3.48
N MET A 457 -16.45 2.03 -2.18
CA MET A 457 -15.85 0.95 -1.39
C MET A 457 -16.72 -0.30 -1.39
N ILE A 458 -18.03 -0.15 -1.18
CA ILE A 458 -19.01 -1.25 -1.23
C ILE A 458 -18.98 -1.92 -2.62
N ALA A 459 -18.99 -1.13 -3.69
CA ALA A 459 -18.94 -1.66 -5.05
C ALA A 459 -17.64 -2.46 -5.30
N ILE A 460 -16.48 -1.91 -4.92
CA ILE A 460 -15.18 -2.57 -5.09
C ILE A 460 -15.11 -3.89 -4.31
N VAL A 461 -15.51 -3.88 -3.02
CA VAL A 461 -15.51 -5.11 -2.19
C VAL A 461 -16.49 -6.13 -2.74
N SER A 462 -17.66 -5.71 -3.23
CA SER A 462 -18.65 -6.60 -3.86
C SER A 462 -18.08 -7.26 -5.12
N ILE A 463 -17.40 -6.52 -5.99
CA ILE A 463 -16.74 -7.07 -7.17
C ILE A 463 -15.66 -8.08 -6.75
N ALA A 464 -14.85 -7.76 -5.73
CA ALA A 464 -13.84 -8.68 -5.21
C ALA A 464 -14.47 -9.98 -4.68
N ILE A 465 -15.57 -9.90 -3.93
CA ILE A 465 -16.33 -11.07 -3.45
C ILE A 465 -16.85 -11.90 -4.64
N CYS A 466 -17.41 -11.27 -5.66
CA CYS A 466 -17.86 -11.97 -6.88
C CYS A 466 -16.73 -12.71 -7.58
N CYS A 467 -15.55 -12.07 -7.73
CA CYS A 467 -14.36 -12.70 -8.28
C CYS A 467 -13.92 -13.92 -7.45
N LEU A 468 -13.93 -13.82 -6.12
CA LEU A 468 -13.57 -14.92 -5.22
C LEU A 468 -14.58 -16.08 -5.31
N ILE A 469 -15.88 -15.79 -5.35
CA ILE A 469 -16.91 -16.81 -5.52
C ILE A 469 -16.72 -17.55 -6.85
N ALA A 470 -16.48 -16.81 -7.95
CA ALA A 470 -16.21 -17.39 -9.26
C ALA A 470 -14.93 -18.27 -9.24
N ALA A 471 -13.86 -17.77 -8.63
CA ALA A 471 -12.60 -18.52 -8.48
C ALA A 471 -12.79 -19.84 -7.71
N PHE A 472 -13.53 -19.81 -6.60
CA PHE A 472 -13.81 -21.02 -5.81
C PHE A 472 -14.73 -22.02 -6.54
N ARG A 473 -15.71 -21.53 -7.33
CA ARG A 473 -16.55 -22.40 -8.17
C ARG A 473 -15.72 -23.11 -9.25
N ILE A 474 -14.76 -22.42 -9.87
CA ILE A 474 -13.83 -23.02 -10.85
C ILE A 474 -12.95 -24.07 -10.16
N GLY A 475 -12.39 -23.75 -8.99
CA GLY A 475 -11.57 -24.67 -8.23
C GLY A 475 -12.32 -25.92 -7.76
N ALA A 476 -13.61 -25.81 -7.40
CA ALA A 476 -14.45 -26.94 -7.02
C ALA A 476 -14.76 -27.90 -8.17
N LYS A 477 -14.84 -27.41 -9.41
CA LYS A 477 -15.07 -28.23 -10.62
C LYS A 477 -13.83 -29.04 -11.06
N ARG A 478 -12.65 -28.73 -10.52
CA ARG A 478 -11.37 -29.41 -10.85
C ARG A 478 -11.03 -30.55 -9.87
N LYS A 479 -11.70 -30.59 -8.74
CA LYS A 479 -11.64 -31.70 -7.76
C LYS A 479 -12.70 -32.74 -8.05
#